data_9184046ddf906d112b9f68ea8c7631f1
#
_entry.id   9184046ddf906d112b9f68ea8c7631f1
#
_cell.length_a   1.000
_cell.length_b   1.000
_cell.length_c   1.000
_cell.angle_alpha   90.00
_cell.angle_beta   90.00
_cell.angle_gamma   90.00
#
_symmetry.space_group_name_H-M   'P 1'
#
loop_
_entity.id
_entity.type
_entity.pdbx_description
1 polymer ?
#
loop_
_entity_poly.entity_id
_entity_poly.type
_entity_poly.pdbx_seq_one_letter_code
_entity_poly.pdbx_strand_id
1 'polypeptide(L)'
;GWFHSSLLESCGTRGEAPFEAILSHGFVVDGKGLKMSKSLGNVISPEEILKKYGADILRIWVAASNYAEDLRIDHKILEQHADAYRKLRNTFRYLLGNLNDELSEVDLDKIKVDTLPELEQLMLHKLYNLNESFMKHFNSYNIHLIYKELLNFCTVDLSSFYFDIRKDTLYCDEKNSKKRKDCQLLLNIILDSLLKWFAPILSFTTEEIFKLVNKNDSEKSIHLKKLNVFPQSWHNTKLEQNWQRIIDIRNEVNSSIETMRAEKIIGSSLEANIEIELDEENYNLGKNYDFSEICI
;
A
#
# COMPACT_ATOMS: atom_id res chain seq x y z
N GLY A 1 -13.57 7.35 -34.50
CA GLY A 1 -14.83 7.16 -33.90
C GLY A 1 -15.37 8.36 -33.15
N TRP A 2 -15.80 8.14 -31.91
CA TRP A 2 -16.57 9.16 -31.18
C TRP A 2 -15.78 10.42 -30.80
N PHE A 3 -14.48 10.36 -30.57
CA PHE A 3 -13.64 11.57 -30.42
C PHE A 3 -13.75 12.51 -31.61
N HIS A 4 -13.71 11.96 -32.82
CA HIS A 4 -13.83 12.73 -34.05
C HIS A 4 -15.22 13.37 -34.20
N SER A 5 -16.28 12.60 -33.90
CA SER A 5 -17.66 13.13 -33.94
C SER A 5 -17.82 14.24 -32.89
N SER A 6 -17.36 14.03 -31.67
CA SER A 6 -17.43 15.03 -30.60
C SER A 6 -16.65 16.31 -30.93
N LEU A 7 -15.47 16.16 -31.56
CA LEU A 7 -14.67 17.31 -32.01
C LEU A 7 -15.39 18.13 -33.08
N LEU A 8 -15.92 17.47 -34.09
CA LEU A 8 -16.63 18.16 -35.20
C LEU A 8 -17.89 18.89 -34.71
N GLU A 9 -18.68 18.23 -33.86
CA GLU A 9 -19.89 18.83 -33.26
C GLU A 9 -19.54 20.07 -32.41
N SER A 10 -18.52 19.98 -31.56
CA SER A 10 -18.14 21.11 -30.73
C SER A 10 -17.53 22.26 -31.54
N CYS A 11 -16.63 21.98 -32.47
CA CYS A 11 -16.05 23.00 -33.34
C CYS A 11 -17.11 23.69 -34.19
N GLY A 12 -18.10 22.92 -34.67
CA GLY A 12 -19.19 23.48 -35.47
C GLY A 12 -20.20 24.32 -34.69
N THR A 13 -20.44 24.01 -33.43
CA THR A 13 -21.47 24.64 -32.60
C THR A 13 -20.91 25.64 -31.57
N ARG A 14 -19.67 25.46 -31.10
CA ARG A 14 -19.03 26.26 -30.02
C ARG A 14 -17.76 26.95 -30.47
N GLY A 15 -17.18 26.58 -31.62
CA GLY A 15 -15.91 27.12 -32.12
C GLY A 15 -14.65 26.61 -31.43
N GLU A 16 -14.75 25.64 -30.52
CA GLU A 16 -13.65 25.11 -29.76
C GLU A 16 -13.72 23.59 -29.56
N ALA A 17 -12.60 22.95 -29.23
CA ALA A 17 -12.55 21.53 -28.90
C ALA A 17 -13.28 21.24 -27.57
N PRO A 18 -14.01 20.11 -27.44
CA PRO A 18 -14.75 19.77 -26.22
C PRO A 18 -13.88 19.16 -25.12
N PHE A 19 -12.57 19.06 -25.33
CA PHE A 19 -11.60 18.45 -24.39
C PHE A 19 -10.23 19.10 -24.53
N GLU A 20 -9.53 19.22 -23.42
CA GLU A 20 -8.15 19.74 -23.38
C GLU A 20 -7.13 18.63 -23.64
N ALA A 21 -7.45 17.39 -23.29
CA ALA A 21 -6.58 16.24 -23.47
C ALA A 21 -7.37 14.97 -23.81
N ILE A 22 -6.70 14.02 -24.45
CA ILE A 22 -7.24 12.71 -24.78
C ILE A 22 -6.33 11.64 -24.19
N LEU A 23 -6.89 10.78 -23.32
CA LEU A 23 -6.25 9.58 -22.84
C LEU A 23 -6.86 8.39 -23.58
N SER A 24 -6.03 7.66 -24.34
CA SER A 24 -6.44 6.45 -25.02
C SER A 24 -5.85 5.21 -24.35
N HIS A 25 -6.53 4.09 -24.51
CA HIS A 25 -6.10 2.80 -23.95
C HIS A 25 -6.11 1.71 -25.03
N GLY A 26 -5.39 0.60 -24.78
CA GLY A 26 -5.41 -0.59 -25.62
C GLY A 26 -6.74 -1.33 -25.57
N PHE A 27 -6.87 -2.38 -26.36
CA PHE A 27 -8.06 -3.22 -26.37
C PHE A 27 -8.08 -4.17 -25.18
N VAL A 28 -9.28 -4.54 -24.75
CA VAL A 28 -9.46 -5.64 -23.81
C VAL A 28 -9.51 -6.94 -24.61
N VAL A 29 -8.58 -7.85 -24.32
CA VAL A 29 -8.41 -9.13 -25.01
C VAL A 29 -8.51 -10.28 -24.00
N ASP A 30 -8.74 -11.49 -24.49
CA ASP A 30 -8.73 -12.67 -23.60
C ASP A 30 -7.31 -13.00 -23.07
N GLY A 31 -7.21 -14.00 -22.18
CA GLY A 31 -5.93 -14.41 -21.60
C GLY A 31 -4.86 -14.85 -22.61
N LYS A 32 -5.27 -15.21 -23.84
CA LYS A 32 -4.38 -15.57 -24.95
C LYS A 32 -4.01 -14.38 -25.84
N GLY A 33 -4.58 -13.19 -25.56
CA GLY A 33 -4.37 -11.99 -26.38
C GLY A 33 -5.27 -11.91 -27.60
N LEU A 34 -6.33 -12.70 -27.67
CA LEU A 34 -7.27 -12.68 -28.78
C LEU A 34 -8.43 -11.73 -28.49
N LYS A 35 -8.92 -11.06 -29.54
CA LYS A 35 -10.13 -10.20 -29.45
C LYS A 35 -11.31 -11.03 -28.94
N MET A 36 -11.97 -10.53 -27.89
CA MET A 36 -13.17 -11.18 -27.37
C MET A 36 -14.35 -11.00 -28.33
N SER A 37 -15.05 -12.09 -28.60
CA SER A 37 -16.28 -12.11 -29.38
C SER A 37 -17.24 -13.18 -28.91
N LYS A 38 -18.55 -12.92 -29.07
CA LYS A 38 -19.59 -13.91 -28.73
C LYS A 38 -19.47 -15.19 -29.55
N SER A 39 -19.06 -15.07 -30.82
CA SER A 39 -18.87 -16.21 -31.72
C SER A 39 -17.73 -17.13 -31.33
N LEU A 40 -16.69 -16.60 -30.68
CA LEU A 40 -15.56 -17.38 -30.15
C LEU A 40 -15.80 -17.93 -28.74
N GLY A 41 -16.87 -17.48 -28.08
CA GLY A 41 -17.19 -17.92 -26.71
C GLY A 41 -16.16 -17.50 -25.64
N ASN A 42 -15.29 -16.53 -25.96
CA ASN A 42 -14.20 -16.07 -25.08
C ASN A 42 -14.52 -14.74 -24.39
N VAL A 43 -15.78 -14.33 -24.37
CA VAL A 43 -16.21 -13.09 -23.72
C VAL A 43 -16.36 -13.33 -22.22
N ILE A 44 -15.70 -12.50 -21.42
CA ILE A 44 -15.90 -12.42 -19.97
C ILE A 44 -16.78 -11.21 -19.70
N SER A 45 -17.95 -11.47 -19.13
CA SER A 45 -18.91 -10.43 -18.77
C SER A 45 -18.51 -9.75 -17.46
N PRO A 46 -18.53 -8.39 -17.37
CA PRO A 46 -18.38 -7.69 -16.11
C PRO A 46 -19.34 -8.17 -15.03
N GLU A 47 -20.58 -8.53 -15.39
CA GLU A 47 -21.59 -9.03 -14.46
C GLU A 47 -21.16 -10.35 -13.79
N GLU A 48 -20.52 -11.23 -14.55
CA GLU A 48 -19.97 -12.49 -14.02
C GLU A 48 -18.85 -12.21 -13.01
N ILE A 49 -17.95 -11.27 -13.34
CA ILE A 49 -16.85 -10.86 -12.43
C ILE A 49 -17.42 -10.23 -11.17
N LEU A 50 -18.37 -9.31 -11.29
CA LEU A 50 -19.00 -8.64 -10.15
C LEU A 50 -19.68 -9.65 -9.22
N LYS A 51 -20.36 -10.66 -9.78
CA LYS A 51 -21.06 -11.69 -9.02
C LYS A 51 -20.11 -12.64 -8.29
N LYS A 52 -18.96 -12.97 -8.89
CA LYS A 52 -17.99 -13.91 -8.33
C LYS A 52 -16.98 -13.26 -7.41
N TYR A 53 -16.46 -12.09 -7.78
CA TYR A 53 -15.30 -11.44 -7.14
C TYR A 53 -15.63 -10.09 -6.48
N GLY A 54 -16.71 -9.44 -6.91
CA GLY A 54 -17.03 -8.06 -6.50
C GLY A 54 -16.35 -7.00 -7.35
N ALA A 55 -16.79 -5.75 -7.17
CA ALA A 55 -16.36 -4.62 -7.99
C ALA A 55 -14.90 -4.23 -7.77
N ASP A 56 -14.41 -4.29 -6.54
CA ASP A 56 -13.04 -3.85 -6.22
C ASP A 56 -11.97 -4.74 -6.87
N ILE A 57 -12.24 -6.05 -7.09
CA ILE A 57 -11.31 -6.91 -7.83
C ILE A 57 -11.21 -6.51 -9.30
N LEU A 58 -12.34 -6.20 -9.94
CA LEU A 58 -12.33 -5.70 -11.31
C LEU A 58 -11.59 -4.36 -11.40
N ARG A 59 -11.77 -3.48 -10.42
CA ARG A 59 -11.07 -2.19 -10.34
C ARG A 59 -9.57 -2.36 -10.13
N ILE A 60 -9.15 -3.32 -9.31
CA ILE A 60 -7.73 -3.67 -9.15
C ILE A 60 -7.13 -4.14 -10.47
N TRP A 61 -7.82 -5.01 -11.20
CA TRP A 61 -7.33 -5.48 -12.50
C TRP A 61 -7.09 -4.31 -13.46
N VAL A 62 -8.04 -3.36 -13.54
CA VAL A 62 -7.88 -2.14 -14.37
C VAL A 62 -6.71 -1.29 -13.86
N ALA A 63 -6.65 -1.02 -12.56
CA ALA A 63 -5.63 -0.16 -11.97
C ALA A 63 -4.22 -0.76 -12.04
N ALA A 64 -4.10 -2.10 -11.97
CA ALA A 64 -2.83 -2.81 -12.06
C ALA A 64 -2.32 -2.98 -13.50
N SER A 65 -3.20 -2.79 -14.48
CA SER A 65 -2.84 -2.96 -15.89
C SER A 65 -2.23 -1.69 -16.47
N ASN A 66 -1.19 -1.85 -17.31
CA ASN A 66 -0.71 -0.76 -18.15
C ASN A 66 -1.69 -0.54 -19.31
N TYR A 67 -2.57 0.43 -19.17
CA TYR A 67 -3.62 0.70 -20.16
C TYR A 67 -3.11 1.18 -21.53
N ALA A 68 -1.83 1.57 -21.66
CA ALA A 68 -1.23 1.91 -22.94
C ALA A 68 -1.06 0.69 -23.86
N GLU A 69 -1.12 -0.52 -23.30
CA GLU A 69 -1.05 -1.80 -23.99
C GLU A 69 -2.42 -2.49 -24.02
N ASP A 70 -2.55 -3.60 -24.77
CA ASP A 70 -3.76 -4.41 -24.73
C ASP A 70 -3.90 -5.11 -23.35
N LEU A 71 -5.10 -4.98 -22.78
CA LEU A 71 -5.42 -5.47 -21.45
C LEU A 71 -5.92 -6.91 -21.53
N ARG A 72 -5.15 -7.85 -21.02
CA ARG A 72 -5.56 -9.26 -20.95
C ARG A 72 -6.44 -9.52 -19.74
N ILE A 73 -7.53 -10.26 -19.96
CA ILE A 73 -8.42 -10.68 -18.89
C ILE A 73 -8.75 -12.16 -19.01
N ASP A 74 -8.61 -12.90 -17.91
CA ASP A 74 -9.13 -14.24 -17.71
C ASP A 74 -9.35 -14.52 -16.22
N HIS A 75 -9.93 -15.66 -15.90
CA HIS A 75 -10.22 -16.05 -14.51
C HIS A 75 -8.95 -16.19 -13.67
N LYS A 76 -7.84 -16.69 -14.25
CA LYS A 76 -6.57 -16.87 -13.54
C LYS A 76 -5.94 -15.51 -13.17
N ILE A 77 -5.99 -14.54 -14.09
CA ILE A 77 -5.55 -13.16 -13.84
C ILE A 77 -6.38 -12.54 -12.72
N LEU A 78 -7.71 -12.72 -12.76
CA LEU A 78 -8.59 -12.19 -11.72
C LEU A 78 -8.36 -12.86 -10.36
N GLU A 79 -8.04 -14.15 -10.30
CA GLU A 79 -7.68 -14.85 -9.08
C GLU A 79 -6.38 -14.30 -8.47
N GLN A 80 -5.36 -13.99 -9.27
CA GLN A 80 -4.15 -13.33 -8.79
C GLN A 80 -4.46 -11.95 -8.17
N HIS A 81 -5.36 -11.17 -8.77
CA HIS A 81 -5.80 -9.90 -8.20
C HIS A 81 -6.64 -10.08 -6.93
N ALA A 82 -7.44 -11.14 -6.84
CA ALA A 82 -8.14 -11.49 -5.62
C ALA A 82 -7.18 -11.87 -4.48
N ASP A 83 -6.06 -12.54 -4.78
CA ASP A 83 -5.01 -12.83 -3.79
C ASP A 83 -4.31 -11.55 -3.32
N ALA A 84 -3.98 -10.65 -4.23
CA ALA A 84 -3.43 -9.34 -3.88
C ALA A 84 -4.42 -8.53 -3.01
N TYR A 85 -5.71 -8.55 -3.35
CA TYR A 85 -6.74 -7.91 -2.55
C TYR A 85 -6.84 -8.47 -1.13
N ARG A 86 -6.73 -9.81 -0.95
CA ARG A 86 -6.71 -10.43 0.39
C ARG A 86 -5.54 -9.91 1.22
N LYS A 87 -4.35 -9.73 0.63
CA LYS A 87 -3.19 -9.15 1.32
C LYS A 87 -3.48 -7.71 1.77
N LEU A 88 -4.05 -6.87 0.89
CA LEU A 88 -4.45 -5.51 1.24
C LEU A 88 -5.50 -5.49 2.36
N ARG A 89 -6.53 -6.35 2.29
CA ARG A 89 -7.51 -6.48 3.39
C ARG A 89 -6.89 -6.89 4.71
N ASN A 90 -5.89 -7.77 4.69
CA ASN A 90 -5.18 -8.16 5.90
C ASN A 90 -4.41 -6.98 6.51
N THR A 91 -3.77 -6.14 5.68
CA THR A 91 -3.13 -4.90 6.14
C THR A 91 -4.14 -3.97 6.83
N PHE A 92 -5.28 -3.69 6.20
CA PHE A 92 -6.34 -2.89 6.80
C PHE A 92 -6.88 -3.51 8.09
N ARG A 93 -7.09 -4.83 8.10
CA ARG A 93 -7.56 -5.55 9.29
C ARG A 93 -6.59 -5.44 10.46
N TYR A 94 -5.28 -5.53 10.19
CA TYR A 94 -4.25 -5.34 11.20
C TYR A 94 -4.28 -3.92 11.78
N LEU A 95 -4.35 -2.92 10.91
CA LEU A 95 -4.45 -1.51 11.32
C LEU A 95 -5.67 -1.28 12.21
N LEU A 96 -6.85 -1.71 11.77
CA LEU A 96 -8.10 -1.58 12.52
C LEU A 96 -8.04 -2.28 13.89
N GLY A 97 -7.46 -3.48 13.94
CA GLY A 97 -7.35 -4.23 15.20
C GLY A 97 -6.43 -3.60 16.26
N ASN A 98 -5.52 -2.71 15.82
CA ASN A 98 -4.58 -2.03 16.72
C ASN A 98 -4.93 -0.56 17.00
N LEU A 99 -5.93 -0.02 16.33
CA LEU A 99 -6.44 1.33 16.49
C LEU A 99 -7.84 1.25 17.13
N ASN A 100 -7.99 1.39 18.38
CA ASN A 100 -9.22 1.34 19.23
C ASN A 100 -10.51 1.90 18.56
N ASP A 101 -10.88 1.43 17.37
CA ASP A 101 -12.09 1.74 16.59
C ASP A 101 -12.33 3.22 16.18
N GLU A 102 -11.42 4.14 16.42
CA GLU A 102 -11.57 5.54 16.02
C GLU A 102 -10.33 6.07 15.31
N LEU A 103 -10.53 6.65 14.11
CA LEU A 103 -9.53 7.50 13.46
C LEU A 103 -9.56 8.86 14.16
N SER A 104 -8.46 9.19 14.84
CA SER A 104 -8.28 10.56 15.33
C SER A 104 -7.72 11.45 14.23
N GLU A 105 -8.29 12.65 14.06
CA GLU A 105 -7.68 13.66 13.20
C GLU A 105 -6.31 14.04 13.78
N VAL A 106 -5.26 13.79 12.98
CA VAL A 106 -3.88 14.12 13.35
C VAL A 106 -3.45 15.35 12.57
N ASP A 107 -3.03 16.37 13.29
CA ASP A 107 -2.36 17.54 12.69
C ASP A 107 -0.92 17.15 12.35
N LEU A 108 -0.67 16.86 11.08
CA LEU A 108 0.61 16.32 10.60
C LEU A 108 1.77 17.31 10.81
N ASP A 109 1.49 18.61 10.78
CA ASP A 109 2.51 19.67 10.97
C ASP A 109 2.97 19.77 12.44
N LYS A 110 2.16 19.28 13.38
CA LYS A 110 2.50 19.28 14.81
C LYS A 110 3.28 18.07 15.28
N ILE A 111 3.51 17.09 14.41
CA ILE A 111 4.26 15.90 14.77
C ILE A 111 5.73 16.25 14.93
N LYS A 112 6.24 16.06 16.14
CA LYS A 112 7.66 16.23 16.45
C LYS A 112 8.41 14.94 16.12
N VAL A 113 8.89 14.83 14.89
CA VAL A 113 9.55 13.63 14.36
C VAL A 113 10.69 13.16 15.27
N ASP A 114 11.55 14.07 15.73
CA ASP A 114 12.71 13.75 16.57
C ASP A 114 12.36 13.14 17.95
N THR A 115 11.09 13.21 18.36
CA THR A 115 10.64 12.60 19.62
C THR A 115 10.11 11.19 19.48
N LEU A 116 9.94 10.72 18.25
CA LEU A 116 9.52 9.37 17.92
C LEU A 116 10.70 8.41 17.87
N PRO A 117 10.51 7.11 18.11
CA PRO A 117 11.56 6.12 17.89
C PRO A 117 12.00 6.12 16.40
N GLU A 118 13.24 5.76 16.13
CA GLU A 118 13.80 5.84 14.77
C GLU A 118 13.04 5.02 13.71
N LEU A 119 12.46 3.89 14.09
CA LEU A 119 11.67 3.07 13.17
C LEU A 119 10.40 3.81 12.72
N GLU A 120 9.73 4.53 13.62
CA GLU A 120 8.59 5.38 13.30
C GLU A 120 9.00 6.57 12.43
N GLN A 121 10.16 7.17 12.69
CA GLN A 121 10.72 8.23 11.83
C GLN A 121 11.01 7.71 10.42
N LEU A 122 11.58 6.50 10.28
CA LEU A 122 11.78 5.85 8.99
C LEU A 122 10.45 5.65 8.24
N MET A 123 9.43 5.19 8.94
CA MET A 123 8.12 4.98 8.30
C MET A 123 7.46 6.30 7.87
N LEU A 124 7.64 7.38 8.62
CA LEU A 124 7.21 8.72 8.18
C LEU A 124 7.97 9.17 6.91
N HIS A 125 9.27 8.92 6.85
CA HIS A 125 10.06 9.18 5.65
C HIS A 125 9.57 8.36 4.44
N LYS A 126 9.28 7.06 4.64
CA LYS A 126 8.71 6.21 3.58
C LYS A 126 7.34 6.71 3.12
N LEU A 127 6.48 7.15 4.03
CA LEU A 127 5.18 7.76 3.68
C LEU A 127 5.36 9.04 2.86
N TYR A 128 6.32 9.89 3.23
CA TYR A 128 6.64 11.09 2.48
C TYR A 128 7.05 10.78 1.04
N ASN A 129 8.02 9.86 0.86
CA ASN A 129 8.50 9.46 -0.45
C ASN A 129 7.42 8.80 -1.30
N LEU A 130 6.60 7.94 -0.67
CA LEU A 130 5.48 7.28 -1.34
C LEU A 130 4.43 8.29 -1.82
N ASN A 131 4.15 9.34 -1.02
CA ASN A 131 3.22 10.40 -1.43
C ASN A 131 3.74 11.22 -2.60
N GLU A 132 5.03 11.57 -2.60
CA GLU A 132 5.65 12.28 -3.72
C GLU A 132 5.57 11.45 -5.02
N SER A 133 5.87 10.16 -4.93
CA SER A 133 5.75 9.22 -6.05
C SER A 133 4.29 9.07 -6.50
N PHE A 134 3.37 8.92 -5.55
CA PHE A 134 1.92 8.85 -5.81
C PHE A 134 1.45 10.09 -6.60
N MET A 135 1.77 11.29 -6.13
CA MET A 135 1.36 12.53 -6.79
C MET A 135 1.96 12.67 -8.19
N LYS A 136 3.21 12.29 -8.37
CA LYS A 136 3.87 12.26 -9.69
C LYS A 136 3.15 11.33 -10.66
N HIS A 137 2.88 10.10 -10.24
CA HIS A 137 2.22 9.10 -11.07
C HIS A 137 0.74 9.42 -11.29
N PHE A 138 0.05 9.99 -10.30
CA PHE A 138 -1.33 10.43 -10.42
C PHE A 138 -1.48 11.52 -11.50
N ASN A 139 -0.63 12.54 -11.46
CA ASN A 139 -0.63 13.63 -12.44
C ASN A 139 -0.25 13.18 -13.85
N SER A 140 0.49 12.09 -13.99
CA SER A 140 0.86 11.49 -15.29
C SER A 140 -0.02 10.32 -15.71
N TYR A 141 -1.11 10.04 -14.98
CA TYR A 141 -2.05 8.94 -15.21
C TYR A 141 -1.42 7.52 -15.19
N ASN A 142 -0.28 7.35 -14.55
CA ASN A 142 0.40 6.06 -14.39
C ASN A 142 -0.16 5.24 -13.22
N ILE A 143 -1.45 4.93 -13.25
CA ILE A 143 -2.17 4.30 -12.13
C ILE A 143 -1.61 2.92 -11.77
N HIS A 144 -1.11 2.16 -12.75
CA HIS A 144 -0.50 0.85 -12.51
C HIS A 144 0.77 0.92 -11.66
N LEU A 145 1.54 2.01 -11.77
CA LEU A 145 2.71 2.25 -10.91
C LEU A 145 2.27 2.60 -9.48
N ILE A 146 1.25 3.46 -9.33
CA ILE A 146 0.64 3.75 -8.02
C ILE A 146 0.22 2.45 -7.32
N TYR A 147 -0.58 1.63 -8.01
CA TYR A 147 -1.06 0.38 -7.44
C TYR A 147 0.09 -0.55 -7.01
N LYS A 148 1.12 -0.67 -7.86
CA LYS A 148 2.30 -1.49 -7.57
C LYS A 148 3.04 -1.01 -6.32
N GLU A 149 3.27 0.30 -6.20
CA GLU A 149 3.97 0.89 -5.06
C GLU A 149 3.16 0.76 -3.77
N LEU A 150 1.85 1.02 -3.81
CA LEU A 150 0.97 0.85 -2.67
C LEU A 150 0.87 -0.61 -2.21
N LEU A 151 0.79 -1.56 -3.15
CA LEU A 151 0.79 -2.98 -2.82
C LEU A 151 2.11 -3.41 -2.17
N ASN A 152 3.24 -2.95 -2.72
CA ASN A 152 4.55 -3.22 -2.15
C ASN A 152 4.68 -2.64 -0.74
N PHE A 153 4.27 -1.39 -0.54
CA PHE A 153 4.27 -0.77 0.77
C PHE A 153 3.45 -1.57 1.78
N CYS A 154 2.24 -2.01 1.43
CA CYS A 154 1.39 -2.81 2.30
C CYS A 154 1.98 -4.19 2.62
N THR A 155 2.62 -4.85 1.65
CA THR A 155 3.07 -6.23 1.82
C THR A 155 4.49 -6.34 2.35
N VAL A 156 5.38 -5.46 1.95
CA VAL A 156 6.81 -5.48 2.33
C VAL A 156 7.05 -4.53 3.49
N ASP A 157 6.85 -3.22 3.28
CA ASP A 157 7.21 -2.23 4.30
C ASP A 157 6.34 -2.31 5.55
N LEU A 158 5.05 -2.63 5.41
CA LEU A 158 4.16 -2.78 6.56
C LEU A 158 4.16 -4.21 7.07
N SER A 159 3.66 -5.19 6.29
CA SER A 159 3.38 -6.52 6.83
C SER A 159 4.64 -7.31 7.18
N SER A 160 5.65 -7.33 6.29
CA SER A 160 6.87 -8.12 6.52
C SER A 160 7.93 -7.40 7.34
N PHE A 161 7.79 -6.08 7.52
CA PHE A 161 8.79 -5.30 8.24
C PHE A 161 8.21 -4.59 9.46
N TYR A 162 7.46 -3.51 9.30
CA TYR A 162 7.03 -2.68 10.43
C TYR A 162 6.11 -3.41 11.41
N PHE A 163 5.09 -4.11 10.91
CA PHE A 163 4.15 -4.84 11.77
C PHE A 163 4.80 -6.02 12.47
N ASP A 164 5.75 -6.67 11.80
CA ASP A 164 6.48 -7.78 12.38
C ASP A 164 7.36 -7.32 13.56
N ILE A 165 8.10 -6.21 13.39
CA ILE A 165 8.94 -5.65 14.45
C ILE A 165 8.09 -5.10 15.61
N ARG A 166 6.94 -4.49 15.34
CA ARG A 166 6.10 -3.83 16.35
C ARG A 166 5.00 -4.68 16.95
N LYS A 167 4.88 -5.94 16.55
CA LYS A 167 3.83 -6.84 17.07
C LYS A 167 3.83 -6.92 18.60
N ASP A 168 5.02 -7.10 19.21
CA ASP A 168 5.11 -7.24 20.66
C ASP A 168 4.81 -5.93 21.38
N THR A 169 5.31 -4.80 20.89
CA THR A 169 4.95 -3.47 21.40
C THR A 169 3.45 -3.24 21.40
N LEU A 170 2.75 -3.64 20.31
CA LEU A 170 1.32 -3.43 20.18
C LEU A 170 0.47 -4.38 21.02
N TYR A 171 0.93 -5.63 21.23
CA TYR A 171 0.16 -6.66 21.94
C TYR A 171 0.54 -6.81 23.40
N CYS A 172 1.83 -6.64 23.76
CA CYS A 172 2.36 -6.95 25.07
C CYS A 172 2.63 -5.72 25.94
N ASP A 173 3.02 -4.57 25.36
CA ASP A 173 3.33 -3.38 26.13
C ASP A 173 2.09 -2.82 26.84
N GLU A 174 2.32 -2.13 27.95
CA GLU A 174 1.27 -1.40 28.66
C GLU A 174 0.54 -0.41 27.75
N LYS A 175 -0.78 -0.32 27.91
CA LYS A 175 -1.64 0.58 27.09
C LYS A 175 -1.16 2.04 27.07
N ASN A 176 -0.51 2.48 28.13
CA ASN A 176 -0.05 3.86 28.31
C ASN A 176 1.44 4.03 28.01
N SER A 177 2.16 2.99 27.60
CA SER A 177 3.58 3.14 27.26
C SER A 177 3.76 4.13 26.10
N LYS A 178 4.82 4.95 26.18
CA LYS A 178 5.10 5.93 25.14
C LYS A 178 5.30 5.26 23.78
N LYS A 179 6.09 4.17 23.75
CA LYS A 179 6.41 3.44 22.52
C LYS A 179 5.15 2.92 21.83
N ARG A 180 4.21 2.33 22.58
CA ARG A 180 2.93 1.87 22.05
C ARG A 180 2.07 3.00 21.49
N LYS A 181 2.01 4.15 22.18
CA LYS A 181 1.29 5.33 21.71
C LYS A 181 1.92 5.91 20.44
N ASP A 182 3.23 5.96 20.35
CA ASP A 182 3.95 6.42 19.17
C ASP A 182 3.68 5.48 17.97
N CYS A 183 3.66 4.15 18.19
CA CYS A 183 3.22 3.19 17.19
C CYS A 183 1.78 3.44 16.75
N GLN A 184 0.84 3.59 17.69
CA GLN A 184 -0.58 3.81 17.35
C GLN A 184 -0.79 5.13 16.61
N LEU A 185 -0.05 6.19 16.94
CA LEU A 185 -0.06 7.45 16.19
C LEU A 185 0.34 7.20 14.73
N LEU A 186 1.43 6.47 14.51
CA LEU A 186 1.87 6.14 13.15
C LEU A 186 0.87 5.25 12.41
N LEU A 187 0.31 4.21 13.06
CA LEU A 187 -0.71 3.36 12.45
C LEU A 187 -1.95 4.17 12.01
N ASN A 188 -2.34 5.17 12.80
CA ASN A 188 -3.44 6.07 12.46
C ASN A 188 -3.15 6.89 11.20
N ILE A 189 -1.95 7.45 11.09
CA ILE A 189 -1.49 8.21 9.90
C ILE A 189 -1.45 7.29 8.68
N ILE A 190 -0.93 6.07 8.82
CA ILE A 190 -0.87 5.07 7.76
C ILE A 190 -2.28 4.70 7.28
N LEU A 191 -3.20 4.42 8.21
CA LEU A 191 -4.59 4.05 7.85
C LEU A 191 -5.29 5.17 7.08
N ASP A 192 -5.22 6.41 7.59
CA ASP A 192 -5.80 7.58 6.93
C ASP A 192 -5.22 7.77 5.51
N SER A 193 -3.91 7.64 5.37
CA SER A 193 -3.23 7.78 4.08
C SER A 193 -3.60 6.67 3.10
N LEU A 194 -3.59 5.41 3.54
CA LEU A 194 -3.97 4.28 2.70
C LEU A 194 -5.43 4.35 2.26
N LEU A 195 -6.35 4.77 3.14
CA LEU A 195 -7.74 4.96 2.77
C LEU A 195 -7.89 5.98 1.65
N LYS A 196 -7.19 7.11 1.74
CA LYS A 196 -7.22 8.18 0.73
C LYS A 196 -6.57 7.75 -0.59
N TRP A 197 -5.42 7.09 -0.55
CA TRP A 197 -4.73 6.64 -1.75
C TRP A 197 -5.45 5.51 -2.47
N PHE A 198 -6.05 4.58 -1.73
CA PHE A 198 -6.81 3.47 -2.31
C PHE A 198 -8.25 3.82 -2.68
N ALA A 199 -8.82 4.94 -2.21
CA ALA A 199 -10.21 5.30 -2.50
C ALA A 199 -10.56 5.29 -4.00
N PRO A 200 -9.73 5.81 -4.92
CA PRO A 200 -10.02 5.74 -6.35
C PRO A 200 -9.89 4.32 -6.95
N ILE A 201 -9.25 3.39 -6.26
CA ILE A 201 -9.03 2.00 -6.71
C ILE A 201 -9.99 1.05 -6.00
N LEU A 202 -9.95 0.99 -4.68
CA LEU A 202 -10.78 0.12 -3.82
C LEU A 202 -11.98 0.90 -3.27
N SER A 203 -12.80 1.45 -4.15
CA SER A 203 -13.82 2.44 -3.81
C SER A 203 -14.82 1.95 -2.77
N PHE A 204 -15.19 0.66 -2.80
CA PHE A 204 -16.15 0.09 -1.85
C PHE A 204 -15.49 -0.29 -0.53
N THR A 205 -14.33 -0.94 -0.61
CA THR A 205 -13.59 -1.37 0.59
C THR A 205 -13.15 -0.21 1.45
N THR A 206 -12.61 0.86 0.85
CA THR A 206 -12.16 2.03 1.60
C THR A 206 -13.32 2.81 2.21
N GLU A 207 -14.46 2.90 1.52
CA GLU A 207 -15.68 3.51 2.05
C GLU A 207 -16.23 2.71 3.24
N GLU A 208 -16.26 1.37 3.13
CA GLU A 208 -16.68 0.50 4.23
C GLU A 208 -15.80 0.71 5.46
N ILE A 209 -14.47 0.69 5.29
CA ILE A 209 -13.52 0.89 6.38
C ILE A 209 -13.66 2.30 6.97
N PHE A 210 -13.77 3.33 6.12
CA PHE A 210 -13.95 4.70 6.56
C PHE A 210 -15.17 4.86 7.44
N LYS A 211 -16.29 4.25 7.08
CA LYS A 211 -17.53 4.27 7.90
C LYS A 211 -17.40 3.51 9.21
N LEU A 212 -16.61 2.43 9.24
CA LEU A 212 -16.36 1.67 10.47
C LEU A 212 -15.61 2.51 11.52
N VAL A 213 -14.64 3.31 11.09
CA VAL A 213 -13.79 4.13 11.99
C VAL A 213 -14.34 5.53 12.25
N ASN A 214 -15.33 5.98 11.49
CA ASN A 214 -15.96 7.31 11.64
C ASN A 214 -17.47 7.16 11.97
N LYS A 215 -17.80 6.35 12.94
CA LYS A 215 -19.19 6.03 13.33
C LYS A 215 -20.06 7.26 13.64
N ASN A 216 -19.46 8.33 14.14
CA ASN A 216 -20.15 9.57 14.53
C ASN A 216 -20.39 10.52 13.34
N ASP A 217 -19.90 10.22 12.16
CA ASP A 217 -19.94 11.07 10.97
C ASP A 217 -20.44 10.28 9.75
N SER A 218 -21.65 9.69 9.91
CA SER A 218 -22.26 8.81 8.91
C SER A 218 -22.55 9.48 7.55
N GLU A 219 -22.54 10.80 7.50
CA GLU A 219 -22.82 11.57 6.28
C GLU A 219 -21.56 11.83 5.44
N LYS A 220 -20.37 11.68 6.01
CA LYS A 220 -19.11 11.86 5.28
C LYS A 220 -18.70 10.59 4.54
N SER A 221 -17.99 10.79 3.45
CA SER A 221 -17.42 9.71 2.62
C SER A 221 -15.92 9.93 2.47
N ILE A 222 -15.16 8.82 2.38
CA ILE A 222 -13.72 8.87 2.07
C ILE A 222 -13.47 9.60 0.74
N HIS A 223 -14.39 9.48 -0.22
CA HIS A 223 -14.29 10.11 -1.54
C HIS A 223 -14.39 11.64 -1.53
N LEU A 224 -14.78 12.22 -0.39
CA LEU A 224 -14.81 13.68 -0.18
C LEU A 224 -13.56 14.18 0.55
N LYS A 225 -12.69 13.29 1.01
CA LYS A 225 -11.47 13.66 1.74
C LYS A 225 -10.37 14.05 0.75
N LYS A 226 -9.60 15.08 1.13
CA LYS A 226 -8.41 15.49 0.36
C LYS A 226 -7.23 14.57 0.69
N LEU A 227 -6.34 14.39 -0.29
CA LEU A 227 -5.06 13.72 -0.07
C LEU A 227 -4.24 14.46 0.98
N ASN A 228 -3.42 13.72 1.71
CA ASN A 228 -2.53 14.29 2.72
C ASN A 228 -1.40 15.06 2.04
N VAL A 229 -0.99 16.16 2.68
CA VAL A 229 0.24 16.88 2.38
C VAL A 229 1.18 16.61 3.55
N PHE A 230 2.30 15.94 3.29
CA PHE A 230 3.25 15.62 4.34
C PHE A 230 4.32 16.70 4.49
N PRO A 231 4.70 17.03 5.74
CA PRO A 231 5.74 18.02 6.00
C PRO A 231 7.10 17.58 5.44
N GLN A 232 7.84 18.51 4.85
CA GLN A 232 9.21 18.29 4.36
C GLN A 232 10.15 17.76 5.46
N SER A 233 9.88 18.06 6.73
CA SER A 233 10.65 17.60 7.88
C SER A 233 10.63 16.07 8.06
N TRP A 234 9.70 15.36 7.41
CA TRP A 234 9.67 13.90 7.42
C TRP A 234 10.71 13.26 6.49
N HIS A 235 11.22 14.04 5.53
CA HIS A 235 12.22 13.55 4.58
C HIS A 235 13.60 13.47 5.22
N ASN A 236 14.16 12.25 5.34
CA ASN A 236 15.46 11.99 5.96
C ASN A 236 16.21 10.85 5.24
N THR A 237 16.92 11.20 4.19
CA THR A 237 17.70 10.23 3.38
C THR A 237 18.84 9.57 4.16
N LYS A 238 19.44 10.26 5.14
CA LYS A 238 20.50 9.67 5.96
C LYS A 238 19.96 8.55 6.84
N LEU A 239 18.78 8.75 7.45
CA LEU A 239 18.10 7.74 8.24
C LEU A 239 17.75 6.52 7.36
N GLU A 240 17.22 6.74 6.17
CA GLU A 240 16.92 5.67 5.21
C GLU A 240 18.15 4.84 4.85
N GLN A 241 19.29 5.50 4.54
CA GLN A 241 20.55 4.81 4.23
C GLN A 241 21.05 3.96 5.40
N ASN A 242 20.97 4.47 6.62
CA ASN A 242 21.35 3.71 7.82
C ASN A 242 20.45 2.49 8.01
N TRP A 243 19.14 2.69 7.91
CA TRP A 243 18.17 1.61 8.06
C TRP A 243 18.21 0.60 6.92
N GLN A 244 18.63 0.98 5.71
CA GLN A 244 18.82 0.01 4.64
C GLN A 244 19.86 -1.04 5.02
N ARG A 245 20.97 -0.64 5.64
CA ARG A 245 21.99 -1.57 6.14
C ARG A 245 21.46 -2.48 7.25
N ILE A 246 20.67 -1.93 8.17
CA ILE A 246 20.02 -2.73 9.23
C ILE A 246 19.03 -3.73 8.65
N ILE A 247 18.27 -3.33 7.63
CA ILE A 247 17.34 -4.21 6.90
C ILE A 247 18.10 -5.33 6.17
N ASP A 248 19.25 -5.04 5.58
CA ASP A 248 20.07 -6.03 4.90
C ASP A 248 20.58 -7.08 5.89
N ILE A 249 21.10 -6.65 7.06
CA ILE A 249 21.49 -7.56 8.16
C ILE A 249 20.29 -8.38 8.63
N ARG A 250 19.13 -7.77 8.86
CA ARG A 250 17.90 -8.48 9.22
C ARG A 250 17.52 -9.56 8.21
N ASN A 251 17.65 -9.26 6.93
CA ASN A 251 17.30 -10.20 5.86
C ASN A 251 18.21 -11.43 5.86
N GLU A 252 19.51 -11.25 6.09
CA GLU A 252 20.47 -12.37 6.24
C GLU A 252 20.16 -13.22 7.46
N VAL A 253 19.88 -12.59 8.59
CA VAL A 253 19.49 -13.28 9.84
C VAL A 253 18.21 -14.08 9.62
N ASN A 254 17.17 -13.45 9.07
CA ASN A 254 15.90 -14.11 8.83
C ASN A 254 16.02 -15.27 7.82
N SER A 255 16.85 -15.13 6.79
CA SER A 255 17.15 -16.22 5.84
C SER A 255 17.79 -17.42 6.54
N SER A 256 18.72 -17.18 7.47
CA SER A 256 19.35 -18.22 8.25
C SER A 256 18.37 -18.93 9.20
N ILE A 257 17.52 -18.16 9.88
CA ILE A 257 16.44 -18.68 10.75
C ILE A 257 15.49 -19.57 9.94
N GLU A 258 15.01 -19.11 8.76
CA GLU A 258 14.10 -19.88 7.93
C GLU A 258 14.72 -21.16 7.39
N THR A 259 16.04 -21.17 7.12
CA THR A 259 16.77 -22.39 6.75
C THR A 259 16.73 -23.41 7.90
N MET A 260 17.03 -23.00 9.13
CA MET A 260 17.00 -23.87 10.29
C MET A 260 15.58 -24.38 10.59
N ARG A 261 14.55 -23.56 10.34
CA ARG A 261 13.14 -23.99 10.46
C ARG A 261 12.76 -25.01 9.40
N ALA A 262 13.19 -24.81 8.15
CA ALA A 262 12.93 -25.74 7.05
C ALA A 262 13.58 -27.11 7.31
N GLU A 263 14.77 -27.11 7.91
CA GLU A 263 15.50 -28.31 8.33
C GLU A 263 14.96 -28.90 9.65
N LYS A 264 13.97 -28.26 10.28
CA LYS A 264 13.36 -28.66 11.56
C LYS A 264 14.35 -28.72 12.73
N ILE A 265 15.42 -27.93 12.68
CA ILE A 265 16.37 -27.76 13.78
C ILE A 265 15.74 -26.94 14.91
N ILE A 266 14.96 -25.91 14.53
CA ILE A 266 14.15 -25.09 15.43
C ILE A 266 12.68 -25.11 14.99
N GLY A 267 11.76 -24.98 15.95
CA GLY A 267 10.32 -24.89 15.66
C GLY A 267 9.84 -23.45 15.49
N SER A 268 10.50 -22.51 16.12
CA SER A 268 10.14 -21.08 16.16
C SER A 268 11.39 -20.22 16.10
N SER A 269 11.31 -19.01 15.56
CA SER A 269 12.40 -18.03 15.60
C SER A 269 12.82 -17.66 17.03
N LEU A 270 11.90 -17.74 17.99
CA LEU A 270 12.19 -17.51 19.43
C LEU A 270 13.13 -18.56 20.05
N GLU A 271 13.35 -19.69 19.41
CA GLU A 271 14.27 -20.74 19.85
C GLU A 271 15.70 -20.51 19.32
N ALA A 272 15.88 -19.55 18.42
CA ALA A 272 17.18 -19.28 17.80
C ALA A 272 18.07 -18.44 18.73
N ASN A 273 19.33 -18.85 18.85
CA ASN A 273 20.40 -17.99 19.36
C ASN A 273 21.23 -17.49 18.18
N ILE A 274 21.31 -16.16 18.03
CA ILE A 274 21.87 -15.51 16.83
C ILE A 274 23.18 -14.84 17.21
N GLU A 275 24.23 -15.18 16.47
CA GLU A 275 25.51 -14.48 16.48
C GLU A 275 25.73 -13.80 15.13
N ILE A 276 25.95 -12.48 15.14
CA ILE A 276 26.09 -11.66 13.93
C ILE A 276 27.51 -11.13 13.87
N GLU A 277 28.27 -11.58 12.88
CA GLU A 277 29.59 -11.04 12.57
C GLU A 277 29.45 -9.86 11.60
N LEU A 278 29.98 -8.71 11.98
CA LEU A 278 29.89 -7.48 11.20
C LEU A 278 31.29 -6.89 10.98
N ASP A 279 31.50 -6.21 9.87
CA ASP A 279 32.64 -5.33 9.70
C ASP A 279 32.57 -4.13 10.66
N GLU A 280 33.65 -3.38 10.77
CA GLU A 280 33.77 -2.27 11.72
C GLU A 280 32.70 -1.18 11.49
N GLU A 281 32.35 -0.90 10.21
CA GLU A 281 31.37 0.13 9.86
C GLU A 281 29.95 -0.30 10.28
N ASN A 282 29.54 -1.51 9.90
CA ASN A 282 28.23 -2.06 10.25
C ASN A 282 28.11 -2.36 11.74
N TYR A 283 29.20 -2.75 12.41
CA TYR A 283 29.23 -2.91 13.87
C TYR A 283 28.99 -1.57 14.58
N ASN A 284 29.67 -0.51 14.14
CA ASN A 284 29.49 0.82 14.75
C ASN A 284 28.09 1.39 14.55
N LEU A 285 27.44 1.06 13.45
CA LEU A 285 26.02 1.38 13.22
C LEU A 285 25.13 0.46 14.09
N GLY A 286 25.32 -0.85 13.99
CA GLY A 286 24.44 -1.88 14.55
C GLY A 286 24.41 -1.91 16.08
N LYS A 287 25.49 -1.53 16.76
CA LYS A 287 25.56 -1.51 18.26
C LYS A 287 24.52 -0.62 18.93
N ASN A 288 23.88 0.29 18.18
CA ASN A 288 22.83 1.17 18.69
C ASN A 288 21.42 0.59 18.51
N TYR A 289 21.28 -0.58 17.89
CA TYR A 289 20.01 -1.21 17.59
C TYR A 289 19.84 -2.50 18.37
N ASP A 290 18.60 -2.77 18.79
CA ASP A 290 18.24 -4.03 19.40
C ASP A 290 17.84 -5.04 18.32
N PHE A 291 18.79 -5.90 17.93
CA PHE A 291 18.54 -6.94 16.93
C PHE A 291 17.60 -8.04 17.42
N SER A 292 17.39 -8.20 18.72
CA SER A 292 16.38 -9.13 19.23
C SER A 292 14.96 -8.64 18.91
N GLU A 293 14.74 -7.32 18.97
CA GLU A 293 13.47 -6.73 18.54
C GLU A 293 13.33 -6.70 17.01
N ILE A 294 14.42 -6.47 16.28
CA ILE A 294 14.39 -6.26 14.82
C ILE A 294 14.26 -7.60 14.07
N CYS A 295 14.87 -8.68 14.54
CA CYS A 295 14.98 -9.95 13.82
C CYS A 295 14.04 -11.05 14.33
N ILE A 296 13.54 -10.96 15.53
CA ILE A 296 12.73 -11.98 16.22
C ILE A 296 11.35 -11.44 16.59
#